data_d88a10bbfc72377d03a154c6305a1c21
#
_entry.id   d88a10bbfc72377d03a154c6305a1c21
#
_cell.length_a   1.000
_cell.length_b   1.000
_cell.length_c   1.000
_cell.angle_alpha   90.00
_cell.angle_beta   90.00
_cell.angle_gamma   90.00
#
_symmetry.space_group_name_H-M   'P 1'
#
loop_
_entity.id
_entity.type
_entity.pdbx_description
1 polymer ?
#
loop_
_entity_poly.entity_id
_entity_poly.type
_entity_poly.pdbx_seq_one_letter_code
_entity_poly.pdbx_strand_id
1 'polypeptide(L)'
;MTATDTHRAIDAVWRIESPRLIAGLARMVRDVGLAEDLAQDALVIALEQWPQSGVPENPGAWLMAAAKNRAIDRLRRNQMLDRKHEELGRELENRREEVTEASMAHLDRALDDEVGDDLLRLVFVSCHPVLSTESRVALTLRLLGGLTTEEIARAFLVPEPTIAQRIVRAKRTLADKRVPFEVPRRAELAERLASVLEVIYLIFNEGYSATAGDDWMRPGLCEDALRLGRILAELTPKEPEVHGLVALMEIQASRARARVGPKGEPILLLDQNRAQWDWLLISRGLVALNRAQELGGLRGPYALQAAIAACHARAHTAGETNWSQIVALYDELARRTPSPIVELNRAVAVGVANGPQASLDLVDALMGEPALANYYLLPSVRGDLLKKLGRFEEARSEFARAASLTNNARERALLLERASSLGG
;
A
#
# COMPACT_ATOMS: atom_id res chain seq x y z
N MET A 1 -1.19 -6.80 34.57
CA MET A 1 -1.58 -7.11 33.17
C MET A 1 -1.73 -8.61 33.04
N THR A 2 -2.77 -9.10 32.36
CA THR A 2 -2.87 -10.53 32.04
C THR A 2 -1.87 -10.90 30.95
N ALA A 3 -1.47 -12.18 30.83
CA ALA A 3 -0.58 -12.63 29.75
C ALA A 3 -1.12 -12.23 28.35
N THR A 4 -2.44 -12.26 28.17
CA THR A 4 -3.13 -11.85 26.94
C THR A 4 -2.99 -10.34 26.67
N ASP A 5 -3.02 -9.51 27.72
CA ASP A 5 -2.82 -8.06 27.58
C ASP A 5 -1.39 -7.73 27.19
N THR A 6 -0.41 -8.46 27.74
CA THR A 6 1.01 -8.29 27.40
C THR A 6 1.27 -8.69 25.95
N HIS A 7 0.72 -9.78 25.44
CA HIS A 7 0.87 -10.17 24.03
C HIS A 7 0.29 -9.11 23.07
N ARG A 8 -0.90 -8.58 23.37
CA ARG A 8 -1.48 -7.48 22.58
C ARG A 8 -0.59 -6.23 22.57
N ALA A 9 0.01 -5.90 23.73
CA ALA A 9 0.93 -4.78 23.82
C ALA A 9 2.20 -5.03 22.99
N ILE A 10 2.74 -6.26 23.01
CA ILE A 10 3.89 -6.65 22.18
C ILE A 10 3.56 -6.52 20.70
N ASP A 11 2.40 -7.01 20.24
CA ASP A 11 1.98 -6.87 18.85
C ASP A 11 1.85 -5.41 18.42
N ALA A 12 1.27 -4.56 19.27
CA ALA A 12 1.14 -3.13 18.99
C ALA A 12 2.50 -2.43 18.90
N VAL A 13 3.41 -2.74 19.84
CA VAL A 13 4.79 -2.23 19.82
C VAL A 13 5.52 -2.70 18.56
N TRP A 14 5.40 -3.99 18.22
CA TRP A 14 6.05 -4.55 17.05
C TRP A 14 5.64 -3.84 15.75
N ARG A 15 4.35 -3.62 15.55
CA ARG A 15 3.83 -2.90 14.36
C ARG A 15 4.38 -1.48 14.22
N ILE A 16 4.67 -0.82 15.33
CA ILE A 16 5.20 0.55 15.34
C ILE A 16 6.72 0.56 15.16
N GLU A 17 7.43 -0.31 15.90
CA GLU A 17 8.89 -0.23 16.03
C GLU A 17 9.64 -1.11 15.03
N SER A 18 9.04 -2.21 14.54
CA SER A 18 9.74 -3.15 13.65
C SER A 18 10.30 -2.50 12.37
N PRO A 19 9.64 -1.54 11.69
CA PRO A 19 10.23 -0.92 10.51
C PRO A 19 11.52 -0.14 10.82
N ARG A 20 11.54 0.58 11.94
CA ARG A 20 12.71 1.35 12.41
C ARG A 20 13.84 0.43 12.83
N LEU A 21 13.49 -0.65 13.54
CA LEU A 21 14.43 -1.67 13.98
C LEU A 21 15.10 -2.35 12.79
N ILE A 22 14.31 -2.82 11.82
CA ILE A 22 14.81 -3.48 10.60
C ILE A 22 15.67 -2.50 9.78
N ALA A 23 15.24 -1.24 9.63
CA ALA A 23 16.00 -0.23 8.90
C ALA A 23 17.39 0.04 9.51
N GLY A 24 17.45 0.25 10.83
CA GLY A 24 18.70 0.45 11.54
C GLY A 24 19.63 -0.78 11.45
N LEU A 25 19.08 -1.97 11.59
CA LEU A 25 19.83 -3.23 11.42
C LEU A 25 20.32 -3.42 9.98
N ALA A 26 19.49 -3.13 8.97
CA ALA A 26 19.87 -3.24 7.56
C ALA A 26 21.03 -2.33 7.19
N ARG A 27 21.13 -1.13 7.79
CA ARG A 27 22.29 -0.27 7.66
C ARG A 27 23.56 -0.92 8.22
N MET A 28 23.45 -1.59 9.39
CA MET A 28 24.59 -2.25 10.05
C MET A 28 25.10 -3.47 9.29
N VAL A 29 24.15 -4.38 8.91
CA VAL A 29 24.52 -5.68 8.32
C VAL A 29 24.53 -5.67 6.80
N ARG A 30 24.04 -4.59 6.15
CA ARG A 30 23.93 -4.42 4.69
C ARG A 30 23.18 -5.54 3.97
N ASP A 31 22.28 -6.21 4.70
CA ASP A 31 21.40 -7.27 4.23
C ASP A 31 20.03 -7.16 4.91
N VAL A 32 19.00 -6.90 4.12
CA VAL A 32 17.63 -6.70 4.63
C VAL A 32 17.03 -8.00 5.18
N GLY A 33 17.42 -9.14 4.60
CA GLY A 33 16.98 -10.46 5.06
C GLY A 33 17.54 -10.76 6.45
N LEU A 34 18.86 -10.59 6.62
CA LEU A 34 19.52 -10.76 7.91
C LEU A 34 19.01 -9.76 8.95
N ALA A 35 18.74 -8.50 8.54
CA ALA A 35 18.19 -7.48 9.43
C ALA A 35 16.81 -7.86 9.98
N GLU A 36 15.93 -8.40 9.11
CA GLU A 36 14.62 -8.88 9.55
C GLU A 36 14.75 -10.08 10.50
N ASP A 37 15.61 -11.05 10.20
CA ASP A 37 15.83 -12.22 11.06
C ASP A 37 16.30 -11.80 12.46
N LEU A 38 17.25 -10.85 12.55
CA LEU A 38 17.72 -10.29 13.81
C LEU A 38 16.63 -9.53 14.57
N ALA A 39 15.78 -8.80 13.86
CA ALA A 39 14.65 -8.11 14.46
C ALA A 39 13.62 -9.11 15.03
N GLN A 40 13.36 -10.22 14.32
CA GLN A 40 12.49 -11.30 14.81
C GLN A 40 13.08 -12.00 16.03
N ASP A 41 14.40 -12.24 16.06
CA ASP A 41 15.06 -12.78 17.25
C ASP A 41 14.83 -11.89 18.48
N ALA A 42 14.88 -10.55 18.31
CA ALA A 42 14.58 -9.61 19.40
C ALA A 42 13.10 -9.67 19.84
N LEU A 43 12.17 -9.86 18.90
CA LEU A 43 10.76 -10.07 19.21
C LEU A 43 10.55 -11.35 20.03
N VAL A 44 11.21 -12.45 19.68
CA VAL A 44 11.14 -13.71 20.44
C VAL A 44 11.60 -13.49 21.87
N ILE A 45 12.71 -12.77 22.07
CA ILE A 45 13.21 -12.45 23.41
C ILE A 45 12.17 -11.58 24.18
N ALA A 46 11.52 -10.61 23.52
CA ALA A 46 10.47 -9.81 24.14
C ALA A 46 9.27 -10.65 24.56
N LEU A 47 8.84 -11.61 23.72
CA LEU A 47 7.76 -12.55 24.01
C LEU A 47 8.06 -13.46 25.21
N GLU A 48 9.34 -13.80 25.43
CA GLU A 48 9.79 -14.61 26.57
C GLU A 48 9.91 -13.77 27.87
N GLN A 49 10.43 -12.55 27.79
CA GLN A 49 10.79 -11.74 28.94
C GLN A 49 9.68 -10.80 29.43
N TRP A 50 8.98 -10.09 28.54
CA TRP A 50 8.02 -9.06 28.93
C TRP A 50 6.77 -9.59 29.65
N PRO A 51 6.30 -10.84 29.45
CA PRO A 51 5.24 -11.40 30.29
C PRO A 51 5.62 -11.49 31.79
N GLN A 52 6.91 -11.55 32.10
CA GLN A 52 7.42 -11.66 33.47
C GLN A 52 7.91 -10.32 34.03
N SER A 53 8.63 -9.52 33.22
CA SER A 53 9.24 -8.25 33.63
C SER A 53 8.38 -7.01 33.41
N GLY A 54 7.28 -7.14 32.63
CA GLY A 54 6.53 -6.00 32.11
C GLY A 54 7.13 -5.43 30.81
N VAL A 55 6.33 -4.66 30.09
CA VAL A 55 6.77 -3.94 28.89
C VAL A 55 7.68 -2.76 29.35
N PRO A 56 8.88 -2.59 28.78
CA PRO A 56 9.77 -1.48 29.14
C PRO A 56 9.16 -0.10 28.84
N GLU A 57 9.63 0.95 29.53
CA GLU A 57 9.21 2.33 29.26
C GLU A 57 9.53 2.77 27.82
N ASN A 58 10.68 2.31 27.29
CA ASN A 58 11.06 2.52 25.89
C ASN A 58 11.26 1.17 25.18
N PRO A 59 10.17 0.58 24.65
CA PRO A 59 10.21 -0.75 24.02
C PRO A 59 11.07 -0.78 22.74
N GLY A 60 11.06 0.31 21.96
CA GLY A 60 11.86 0.41 20.72
C GLY A 60 13.37 0.36 20.99
N ALA A 61 13.84 1.13 21.99
CA ALA A 61 15.25 1.11 22.39
C ALA A 61 15.66 -0.26 22.95
N TRP A 62 14.79 -0.91 23.71
CA TRP A 62 15.03 -2.26 24.23
C TRP A 62 15.17 -3.30 23.12
N LEU A 63 14.25 -3.29 22.13
CA LEU A 63 14.29 -4.19 20.97
C LEU A 63 15.56 -3.94 20.15
N MET A 64 15.95 -2.67 19.94
CA MET A 64 17.16 -2.31 19.23
C MET A 64 18.42 -2.84 19.94
N ALA A 65 18.50 -2.70 21.26
CA ALA A 65 19.63 -3.23 22.03
C ALA A 65 19.71 -4.76 21.96
N ALA A 66 18.59 -5.46 22.09
CA ALA A 66 18.51 -6.91 21.99
C ALA A 66 18.97 -7.39 20.60
N ALA A 67 18.48 -6.75 19.53
CA ALA A 67 18.83 -7.10 18.15
C ALA A 67 20.30 -6.78 17.81
N LYS A 68 20.84 -5.67 18.28
CA LYS A 68 22.26 -5.31 18.12
C LYS A 68 23.19 -6.35 18.77
N ASN A 69 22.88 -6.78 19.98
CA ASN A 69 23.66 -7.81 20.66
C ASN A 69 23.70 -9.10 19.83
N ARG A 70 22.55 -9.52 19.28
CA ARG A 70 22.46 -10.67 18.36
C ARG A 70 23.26 -10.46 17.07
N ALA A 71 23.21 -9.25 16.49
CA ALA A 71 23.98 -8.90 15.30
C ALA A 71 25.50 -9.02 15.55
N ILE A 72 25.98 -8.47 16.66
CA ILE A 72 27.40 -8.52 17.05
C ILE A 72 27.84 -9.96 17.27
N ASP A 73 27.05 -10.78 17.98
CA ASP A 73 27.38 -12.19 18.22
C ASP A 73 27.41 -12.99 16.90
N ARG A 74 26.53 -12.70 15.95
CA ARG A 74 26.52 -13.36 14.65
C ARG A 74 27.71 -12.95 13.78
N LEU A 75 28.05 -11.66 13.76
CA LEU A 75 29.24 -11.15 13.07
C LEU A 75 30.52 -11.76 13.65
N ARG A 76 30.66 -11.83 14.99
CA ARG A 76 31.81 -12.48 15.66
C ARG A 76 31.91 -13.95 15.30
N ARG A 77 30.79 -14.70 15.27
CA ARG A 77 30.78 -16.13 14.85
C ARG A 77 31.20 -16.30 13.41
N ASN A 78 30.70 -15.48 12.50
CA ASN A 78 31.08 -15.54 11.09
C ASN A 78 32.57 -15.25 10.91
N GLN A 79 33.11 -14.24 11.60
CA GLN A 79 34.55 -13.93 11.59
C GLN A 79 35.42 -15.08 12.16
N MET A 80 34.94 -15.79 13.20
CA MET A 80 35.64 -16.97 13.72
C MET A 80 35.61 -18.16 12.77
N LEU A 81 34.47 -18.34 12.07
CA LEU A 81 34.36 -19.38 11.02
C LEU A 81 35.24 -19.05 9.82
N ASP A 82 35.25 -17.80 9.36
CA ASP A 82 36.15 -17.35 8.29
C ASP A 82 37.62 -17.51 8.66
N ARG A 83 38.02 -17.19 9.90
CA ARG A 83 39.38 -17.44 10.41
C ARG A 83 39.74 -18.93 10.44
N LYS A 84 38.81 -19.80 10.86
CA LYS A 84 39.03 -21.26 10.80
C LYS A 84 39.14 -21.76 9.38
N HIS A 85 38.40 -21.19 8.41
CA HIS A 85 38.56 -21.51 6.99
C HIS A 85 39.85 -20.94 6.40
N GLU A 86 40.29 -19.74 6.83
CA GLU A 86 41.57 -19.13 6.42
C GLU A 86 42.79 -19.84 7.03
N GLU A 87 42.68 -20.43 8.24
CA GLU A 87 43.73 -21.28 8.80
C GLU A 87 43.94 -22.60 8.03
N LEU A 88 42.92 -23.04 7.26
CA LEU A 88 42.99 -24.20 6.36
C LEU A 88 43.51 -23.82 4.94
N GLY A 89 43.56 -22.55 4.58
CA GLY A 89 44.04 -22.02 3.31
C GLY A 89 45.02 -20.86 3.57
N ARG A 90 46.32 -21.16 3.71
CA ARG A 90 47.36 -20.15 3.94
C ARG A 90 47.62 -19.29 2.72
N GLU A 91 47.86 -18.01 3.06
CA GLU A 91 48.55 -16.94 2.31
C GLU A 91 47.65 -16.07 1.41
N LEU A 92 47.29 -14.88 1.90
CA LEU A 92 47.63 -13.56 1.39
C LEU A 92 46.81 -12.42 2.03
N GLU A 93 47.57 -11.53 2.63
CA GLU A 93 47.44 -10.10 2.85
C GLU A 93 46.38 -9.48 3.78
N ASN A 94 46.99 -8.91 4.83
CA ASN A 94 46.57 -7.86 5.74
C ASN A 94 45.80 -6.70 5.08
N ARG A 95 44.52 -6.55 5.48
CA ARG A 95 43.86 -5.30 5.85
C ARG A 95 42.50 -5.62 6.46
N ARG A 96 42.46 -5.82 7.74
CA ARG A 96 41.21 -5.82 8.53
C ARG A 96 41.30 -4.68 9.52
N GLU A 97 40.46 -3.67 9.30
CA GLU A 97 40.17 -2.65 10.29
C GLU A 97 39.57 -3.32 11.52
N GLU A 98 40.26 -3.24 12.64
CA GLU A 98 39.72 -3.60 13.94
C GLU A 98 38.48 -2.75 14.19
N VAL A 99 37.32 -3.38 14.31
CA VAL A 99 36.11 -2.74 14.83
C VAL A 99 36.34 -2.55 16.33
N THR A 100 36.91 -1.41 16.70
CA THR A 100 37.18 -1.05 18.08
C THR A 100 35.91 -0.60 18.80
N GLU A 101 35.87 -0.71 20.13
CA GLU A 101 34.79 -0.19 21.01
C GLU A 101 34.45 1.28 20.74
N ALA A 102 35.39 2.07 20.24
CA ALA A 102 35.18 3.44 19.80
C ALA A 102 34.24 3.55 18.59
N SER A 103 34.23 2.56 17.69
CA SER A 103 33.27 2.48 16.57
C SER A 103 31.86 2.18 17.06
N MET A 104 31.69 1.44 18.16
CA MET A 104 30.38 1.14 18.73
C MET A 104 29.74 2.34 19.42
N ALA A 105 30.52 3.15 20.14
CA ALA A 105 30.01 4.38 20.78
C ALA A 105 29.68 5.51 19.76
N HIS A 106 30.33 5.47 18.58
CA HIS A 106 30.01 6.37 17.46
C HIS A 106 28.74 5.92 16.74
N LEU A 107 28.54 4.60 16.69
CA LEU A 107 27.33 3.98 16.11
C LEU A 107 26.06 4.31 16.91
N ASP A 108 26.13 4.36 18.24
CA ASP A 108 25.00 4.69 19.12
C ASP A 108 24.51 6.13 18.95
N ARG A 109 25.44 7.08 18.76
CA ARG A 109 25.07 8.50 18.51
C ARG A 109 24.56 8.76 17.11
N ALA A 110 25.06 8.05 16.11
CA ALA A 110 24.60 8.17 14.73
C ALA A 110 23.21 7.53 14.48
N LEU A 111 22.71 6.68 15.37
CA LEU A 111 21.43 5.99 15.21
C LEU A 111 20.22 6.87 15.54
N ASP A 112 20.34 7.83 16.43
CA ASP A 112 19.22 8.70 16.83
C ASP A 112 18.94 9.81 15.81
N ASP A 113 19.96 10.30 15.08
CA ASP A 113 19.79 11.37 14.08
C ASP A 113 19.39 10.89 12.67
N GLU A 114 19.56 9.61 12.34
CA GLU A 114 19.37 9.08 10.98
C GLU A 114 18.17 8.10 10.80
N VAL A 115 17.33 7.93 11.83
CA VAL A 115 16.19 6.97 11.77
C VAL A 115 15.27 7.23 10.57
N GLY A 116 15.03 8.50 10.24
CA GLY A 116 14.21 8.88 9.09
C GLY A 116 14.84 8.46 7.78
N ASP A 117 16.14 8.65 7.61
CA ASP A 117 16.87 8.29 6.40
C ASP A 117 16.97 6.76 6.22
N ASP A 118 17.19 6.01 7.30
CA ASP A 118 17.23 4.55 7.25
C ASP A 118 15.87 3.95 6.88
N LEU A 119 14.78 4.51 7.42
CA LEU A 119 13.43 4.08 7.06
C LEU A 119 13.13 4.36 5.60
N LEU A 120 13.55 5.53 5.08
CA LEU A 120 13.41 5.86 3.66
C LEU A 120 14.21 4.90 2.77
N ARG A 121 15.45 4.54 3.17
CA ARG A 121 16.24 3.51 2.48
C ARG A 121 15.51 2.17 2.44
N LEU A 122 14.91 1.74 3.56
CA LEU A 122 14.14 0.50 3.63
C LEU A 122 12.91 0.53 2.70
N VAL A 123 12.21 1.67 2.62
CA VAL A 123 11.09 1.88 1.67
C VAL A 123 11.57 1.66 0.23
N PHE A 124 12.66 2.30 -0.17
CA PHE A 124 13.18 2.17 -1.54
C PHE A 124 13.70 0.77 -1.87
N VAL A 125 14.25 0.07 -0.90
CA VAL A 125 14.73 -1.31 -1.12
C VAL A 125 13.56 -2.28 -1.20
N SER A 126 12.57 -2.20 -0.31
CA SER A 126 11.39 -3.09 -0.34
C SER A 126 10.53 -2.91 -1.60
N CYS A 127 10.49 -1.69 -2.15
CA CYS A 127 9.77 -1.37 -3.38
C CYS A 127 10.66 -1.36 -4.64
N HIS A 128 11.84 -1.99 -4.61
CA HIS A 128 12.79 -1.92 -5.72
C HIS A 128 12.21 -2.57 -7.00
N PRO A 129 12.29 -1.90 -8.19
CA PRO A 129 11.70 -2.41 -9.44
C PRO A 129 12.33 -3.70 -9.97
N VAL A 130 13.47 -4.14 -9.43
CA VAL A 130 14.03 -5.47 -9.71
C VAL A 130 13.13 -6.62 -9.22
N LEU A 131 12.24 -6.33 -8.28
CA LEU A 131 11.25 -7.28 -7.75
C LEU A 131 9.96 -7.21 -8.56
N SER A 132 9.25 -8.37 -8.67
CA SER A 132 7.87 -8.34 -9.21
C SER A 132 6.93 -7.55 -8.30
N THR A 133 5.84 -7.05 -8.85
CA THR A 133 4.84 -6.25 -8.10
C THR A 133 4.34 -6.99 -6.87
N GLU A 134 4.00 -8.29 -7.00
CA GLU A 134 3.53 -9.11 -5.88
C GLU A 134 4.60 -9.29 -4.80
N SER A 135 5.87 -9.40 -5.21
CA SER A 135 6.99 -9.50 -4.29
C SER A 135 7.24 -8.18 -3.56
N ARG A 136 7.13 -7.04 -4.26
CA ARG A 136 7.22 -5.71 -3.65
C ARG A 136 6.12 -5.50 -2.61
N VAL A 137 4.87 -5.80 -2.95
CA VAL A 137 3.73 -5.70 -2.03
C VAL A 137 3.94 -6.57 -0.78
N ALA A 138 4.26 -7.86 -0.97
CA ALA A 138 4.45 -8.78 0.15
C ALA A 138 5.62 -8.35 1.06
N LEU A 139 6.75 -7.94 0.47
CA LEU A 139 7.92 -7.50 1.22
C LEU A 139 7.66 -6.18 1.96
N THR A 140 6.97 -5.23 1.33
CA THR A 140 6.60 -3.94 1.95
C THR A 140 5.69 -4.14 3.15
N LEU A 141 4.65 -4.97 3.03
CA LEU A 141 3.77 -5.28 4.15
C LEU A 141 4.51 -6.00 5.27
N ARG A 142 5.45 -6.88 4.94
CA ARG A 142 6.27 -7.58 5.92
C ARG A 142 7.21 -6.66 6.69
N LEU A 143 8.01 -5.85 5.96
CA LEU A 143 9.10 -5.06 6.54
C LEU A 143 8.63 -3.70 7.09
N LEU A 144 7.67 -3.06 6.44
CA LEU A 144 7.18 -1.73 6.77
C LEU A 144 5.79 -1.77 7.41
N GLY A 145 4.96 -2.73 7.02
CA GLY A 145 3.65 -2.99 7.62
C GLY A 145 3.73 -3.68 8.98
N GLY A 146 4.78 -4.45 9.21
CA GLY A 146 4.92 -5.28 10.41
C GLY A 146 3.95 -6.47 10.43
N LEU A 147 3.38 -6.85 9.28
CA LEU A 147 2.42 -7.94 9.16
C LEU A 147 3.14 -9.29 9.16
N THR A 148 2.47 -10.30 9.72
CA THR A 148 2.91 -11.70 9.59
C THR A 148 2.63 -12.24 8.20
N THR A 149 3.32 -13.31 7.82
CA THR A 149 3.09 -14.01 6.54
C THR A 149 1.63 -14.49 6.42
N GLU A 150 1.05 -14.98 7.52
CA GLU A 150 -0.34 -15.41 7.60
C GLU A 150 -1.32 -14.24 7.38
N GLU A 151 -1.09 -13.07 8.01
CA GLU A 151 -1.91 -11.88 7.82
C GLU A 151 -1.89 -11.39 6.37
N ILE A 152 -0.71 -11.38 5.74
CA ILE A 152 -0.57 -11.01 4.33
C ILE A 152 -1.28 -12.04 3.43
N ALA A 153 -1.12 -13.33 3.69
CA ALA A 153 -1.77 -14.40 2.93
C ALA A 153 -3.30 -14.30 3.02
N ARG A 154 -3.82 -14.06 4.21
CA ARG A 154 -5.26 -13.83 4.45
C ARG A 154 -5.75 -12.57 3.72
N ALA A 155 -4.96 -11.49 3.77
CA ALA A 155 -5.32 -10.23 3.13
C ALA A 155 -5.41 -10.32 1.60
N PHE A 156 -4.65 -11.20 0.98
CA PHE A 156 -4.63 -11.39 -0.48
C PHE A 156 -5.31 -12.68 -0.95
N LEU A 157 -5.92 -13.45 -0.03
CA LEU A 157 -6.58 -14.74 -0.30
C LEU A 157 -5.69 -15.71 -1.08
N VAL A 158 -4.43 -15.77 -0.73
CA VAL A 158 -3.45 -16.72 -1.26
C VAL A 158 -2.95 -17.65 -0.16
N PRO A 159 -2.51 -18.88 -0.49
CA PRO A 159 -1.92 -19.77 0.51
C PRO A 159 -0.69 -19.15 1.19
N GLU A 160 -0.57 -19.33 2.50
CA GLU A 160 0.58 -18.82 3.26
C GLU A 160 1.95 -19.21 2.68
N PRO A 161 2.17 -20.45 2.22
CA PRO A 161 3.42 -20.83 1.57
C PRO A 161 3.75 -19.98 0.33
N THR A 162 2.72 -19.48 -0.37
CA THR A 162 2.91 -18.61 -1.54
C THR A 162 3.51 -17.27 -1.13
N ILE A 163 3.01 -16.66 -0.05
CA ILE A 163 3.55 -15.40 0.49
C ILE A 163 4.95 -15.63 1.05
N ALA A 164 5.16 -16.71 1.82
CA ALA A 164 6.48 -17.07 2.34
C ALA A 164 7.52 -17.17 1.21
N GLN A 165 7.18 -17.88 0.13
CA GLN A 165 8.06 -17.98 -1.05
C GLN A 165 8.30 -16.64 -1.75
N ARG A 166 7.28 -15.77 -1.87
CA ARG A 166 7.44 -14.43 -2.45
C ARG A 166 8.43 -13.60 -1.64
N ILE A 167 8.30 -13.59 -0.30
CA ILE A 167 9.20 -12.86 0.60
C ILE A 167 10.63 -13.42 0.51
N VAL A 168 10.81 -14.74 0.60
CA VAL A 168 12.14 -15.39 0.51
C VAL A 168 12.81 -15.09 -0.84
N ARG A 169 12.06 -15.20 -1.95
CA ARG A 169 12.58 -14.88 -3.29
C ARG A 169 12.93 -13.40 -3.42
N ALA A 170 12.10 -12.50 -2.87
CA ALA A 170 12.38 -11.07 -2.87
C ALA A 170 13.69 -10.76 -2.15
N LYS A 171 13.87 -11.24 -0.92
CA LYS A 171 15.11 -11.07 -0.14
C LYS A 171 16.32 -11.61 -0.89
N ARG A 172 16.22 -12.83 -1.44
CA ARG A 172 17.27 -13.43 -2.23
C ARG A 172 17.62 -12.62 -3.48
N THR A 173 16.60 -12.16 -4.22
CA THR A 173 16.82 -11.31 -5.42
C THR A 173 17.55 -10.02 -5.07
N LEU A 174 17.17 -9.36 -3.97
CA LEU A 174 17.87 -8.14 -3.50
C LEU A 174 19.33 -8.43 -3.17
N ALA A 175 19.62 -9.54 -2.48
CA ALA A 175 20.97 -9.96 -2.14
C ALA A 175 21.78 -10.35 -3.38
N ASP A 176 21.25 -11.20 -4.27
CA ASP A 176 21.91 -11.66 -5.50
C ASP A 176 22.25 -10.50 -6.45
N LYS A 177 21.34 -9.50 -6.53
CA LYS A 177 21.52 -8.29 -7.33
C LYS A 177 22.32 -7.21 -6.61
N ARG A 178 22.74 -7.45 -5.37
CA ARG A 178 23.48 -6.51 -4.51
C ARG A 178 22.85 -5.12 -4.49
N VAL A 179 21.51 -5.10 -4.31
CA VAL A 179 20.77 -3.83 -4.25
C VAL A 179 21.28 -3.03 -3.05
N PRO A 180 21.79 -1.80 -3.26
CA PRO A 180 22.37 -1.03 -2.17
C PRO A 180 21.28 -0.53 -1.21
N PHE A 181 21.60 -0.51 0.10
CA PHE A 181 20.73 0.06 1.11
C PHE A 181 20.95 1.59 1.19
N GLU A 182 20.40 2.30 0.21
CA GLU A 182 20.57 3.75 0.07
C GLU A 182 19.33 4.43 -0.52
N VAL A 183 19.23 5.74 -0.34
CA VAL A 183 18.24 6.55 -1.04
C VAL A 183 18.71 6.73 -2.48
N PRO A 184 17.84 6.53 -3.48
CA PRO A 184 18.22 6.67 -4.88
C PRO A 184 18.75 8.07 -5.20
N ARG A 185 19.72 8.15 -6.12
CA ARG A 185 20.24 9.43 -6.62
C ARG A 185 19.14 10.19 -7.37
N ARG A 186 19.29 11.52 -7.48
CA ARG A 186 18.27 12.39 -8.11
C ARG A 186 17.79 11.89 -9.48
N ALA A 187 18.69 11.31 -10.29
CA ALA A 187 18.35 10.81 -11.63
C ALA A 187 17.38 9.61 -11.60
N GLU A 188 17.44 8.80 -10.57
CA GLU A 188 16.62 7.57 -10.40
C GLU A 188 15.45 7.79 -9.44
N LEU A 189 15.47 8.88 -8.67
CA LEU A 189 14.52 9.12 -7.59
C LEU A 189 13.08 9.10 -8.07
N ALA A 190 12.79 9.74 -9.20
CA ALA A 190 11.41 9.84 -9.72
C ALA A 190 10.84 8.46 -10.08
N GLU A 191 11.61 7.62 -10.79
CA GLU A 191 11.20 6.25 -11.15
C GLU A 191 11.03 5.37 -9.92
N ARG A 192 12.01 5.45 -9.01
CA ARG A 192 12.00 4.67 -7.77
C ARG A 192 10.84 5.08 -6.85
N LEU A 193 10.56 6.38 -6.77
CA LEU A 193 9.42 6.90 -6.02
C LEU A 193 8.08 6.46 -6.65
N ALA A 194 7.97 6.47 -7.97
CA ALA A 194 6.79 5.95 -8.67
C ALA A 194 6.51 4.49 -8.29
N SER A 195 7.56 3.65 -8.21
CA SER A 195 7.42 2.26 -7.76
C SER A 195 6.92 2.15 -6.31
N VAL A 196 7.38 3.02 -5.41
CA VAL A 196 6.89 3.07 -4.01
C VAL A 196 5.42 3.46 -3.96
N LEU A 197 5.04 4.53 -4.67
CA LEU A 197 3.67 5.01 -4.72
C LEU A 197 2.71 3.95 -5.30
N GLU A 198 3.14 3.26 -6.35
CA GLU A 198 2.39 2.13 -6.94
C GLU A 198 2.10 1.04 -5.89
N VAL A 199 3.12 0.61 -5.14
CA VAL A 199 2.98 -0.44 -4.12
C VAL A 199 2.00 -0.01 -3.02
N ILE A 200 2.15 1.20 -2.47
CA ILE A 200 1.26 1.72 -1.43
C ILE A 200 -0.18 1.81 -1.95
N TYR A 201 -0.36 2.29 -3.19
CA TYR A 201 -1.68 2.39 -3.82
C TYR A 201 -2.32 1.03 -4.07
N LEU A 202 -1.54 0.01 -4.49
CA LEU A 202 -2.05 -1.36 -4.66
C LEU A 202 -2.51 -1.97 -3.34
N ILE A 203 -1.77 -1.76 -2.25
CA ILE A 203 -2.18 -2.20 -0.90
C ILE A 203 -3.49 -1.52 -0.50
N PHE A 204 -3.58 -0.20 -0.72
CA PHE A 204 -4.79 0.56 -0.44
C PHE A 204 -6.00 0.07 -1.24
N ASN A 205 -5.83 -0.12 -2.55
CA ASN A 205 -6.91 -0.57 -3.43
C ASN A 205 -7.46 -1.94 -3.05
N GLU A 206 -6.58 -2.91 -2.72
CA GLU A 206 -7.02 -4.22 -2.24
C GLU A 206 -7.77 -4.11 -0.90
N GLY A 207 -7.39 -3.17 -0.04
CA GLY A 207 -8.12 -2.86 1.18
C GLY A 207 -9.47 -2.17 0.93
N TYR A 208 -9.51 -1.28 -0.04
CA TYR A 208 -10.66 -0.45 -0.35
C TYR A 208 -11.73 -1.17 -1.18
N SER A 209 -11.32 -2.07 -2.07
CA SER A 209 -12.19 -2.89 -2.91
C SER A 209 -11.49 -4.22 -3.18
N ALA A 210 -11.84 -5.22 -2.37
CA ALA A 210 -11.22 -6.53 -2.43
C ALA A 210 -11.49 -7.21 -3.77
N THR A 211 -10.44 -7.65 -4.45
CA THR A 211 -10.53 -8.24 -5.80
C THR A 211 -11.17 -9.62 -5.79
N ALA A 212 -11.20 -10.32 -4.63
CA ALA A 212 -11.78 -11.65 -4.50
C ALA A 212 -12.28 -11.90 -3.05
N GLY A 213 -13.09 -12.94 -2.86
CA GLY A 213 -13.59 -13.41 -1.57
C GLY A 213 -14.98 -12.89 -1.21
N ASP A 214 -15.36 -13.11 0.05
CA ASP A 214 -16.72 -12.85 0.54
C ASP A 214 -16.90 -11.43 1.06
N ASP A 215 -15.82 -10.77 1.46
CA ASP A 215 -15.85 -9.39 1.94
C ASP A 215 -15.52 -8.42 0.80
N TRP A 216 -16.24 -7.31 0.75
CA TRP A 216 -16.01 -6.27 -0.24
C TRP A 216 -14.86 -5.34 0.11
N MET A 217 -14.53 -5.20 1.39
CA MET A 217 -13.46 -4.34 1.90
C MET A 217 -12.59 -5.07 2.91
N ARG A 218 -11.31 -4.64 3.00
CA ARG A 218 -10.33 -5.09 4.00
C ARG A 218 -9.74 -3.87 4.70
N PRO A 219 -10.45 -3.31 5.70
CA PRO A 219 -10.09 -2.01 6.32
C PRO A 219 -8.66 -1.97 6.85
N GLY A 220 -8.14 -3.07 7.39
CA GLY A 220 -6.76 -3.15 7.90
C GLY A 220 -5.70 -2.82 6.84
N LEU A 221 -5.88 -3.27 5.58
CA LEU A 221 -4.97 -2.89 4.49
C LEU A 221 -5.04 -1.40 4.14
N CYS A 222 -6.24 -0.79 4.21
CA CYS A 222 -6.37 0.66 4.03
C CYS A 222 -5.62 1.43 5.12
N GLU A 223 -5.73 0.99 6.38
CA GLU A 223 -5.04 1.59 7.52
C GLU A 223 -3.52 1.48 7.39
N ASP A 224 -3.01 0.31 6.99
CA ASP A 224 -1.58 0.10 6.76
C ASP A 224 -1.07 0.98 5.60
N ALA A 225 -1.79 1.03 4.48
CA ALA A 225 -1.42 1.89 3.35
C ALA A 225 -1.43 3.37 3.72
N LEU A 226 -2.44 3.84 4.47
CA LEU A 226 -2.50 5.21 4.97
C LEU A 226 -1.32 5.53 5.89
N ARG A 227 -0.96 4.62 6.79
CA ARG A 227 0.20 4.75 7.67
C ARG A 227 1.49 4.87 6.87
N LEU A 228 1.71 3.99 5.90
CA LEU A 228 2.88 4.01 5.01
C LEU A 228 2.94 5.29 4.19
N GLY A 229 1.82 5.74 3.62
CA GLY A 229 1.74 6.98 2.86
C GLY A 229 2.09 8.22 3.71
N ARG A 230 1.60 8.29 4.95
CA ARG A 230 1.91 9.38 5.88
C ARG A 230 3.39 9.40 6.25
N ILE A 231 3.98 8.25 6.58
CA ILE A 231 5.41 8.12 6.84
C ILE A 231 6.22 8.60 5.63
N LEU A 232 5.84 8.17 4.43
CA LEU A 232 6.52 8.61 3.21
C LEU A 232 6.43 10.13 3.00
N ALA A 233 5.28 10.74 3.29
CA ALA A 233 5.10 12.19 3.19
C ALA A 233 5.96 12.98 4.19
N GLU A 234 6.16 12.45 5.39
CA GLU A 234 7.10 13.01 6.38
C GLU A 234 8.55 12.91 5.92
N LEU A 235 8.93 11.77 5.32
CA LEU A 235 10.29 11.51 4.83
C LEU A 235 10.61 12.24 3.51
N THR A 236 9.58 12.55 2.71
CA THR A 236 9.72 13.21 1.39
C THR A 236 8.79 14.43 1.27
N PRO A 237 8.92 15.45 2.14
CA PRO A 237 7.93 16.53 2.27
C PRO A 237 7.84 17.48 1.06
N LYS A 238 8.72 17.34 0.08
CA LYS A 238 8.78 18.17 -1.14
C LYS A 238 8.24 17.47 -2.39
N GLU A 239 7.79 16.21 -2.26
CA GLU A 239 7.35 15.40 -3.39
C GLU A 239 5.81 15.52 -3.56
N PRO A 240 5.32 16.23 -4.59
CA PRO A 240 3.90 16.52 -4.75
C PRO A 240 3.04 15.26 -4.90
N GLU A 241 3.52 14.23 -5.60
CA GLU A 241 2.76 13.00 -5.82
C GLU A 241 2.62 12.13 -4.57
N VAL A 242 3.54 12.25 -3.62
CA VAL A 242 3.40 11.60 -2.30
C VAL A 242 2.22 12.23 -1.54
N HIS A 243 2.15 13.56 -1.50
CA HIS A 243 1.01 14.26 -0.90
C HIS A 243 -0.29 14.01 -1.68
N GLY A 244 -0.21 13.89 -3.01
CA GLY A 244 -1.33 13.49 -3.87
C GLY A 244 -1.88 12.11 -3.52
N LEU A 245 -1.01 11.12 -3.33
CA LEU A 245 -1.42 9.77 -2.93
C LEU A 245 -2.03 9.75 -1.52
N VAL A 246 -1.42 10.45 -0.55
CA VAL A 246 -1.99 10.56 0.81
C VAL A 246 -3.37 11.21 0.75
N ALA A 247 -3.53 12.29 0.00
CA ALA A 247 -4.82 12.97 -0.18
C ALA A 247 -5.88 12.02 -0.77
N LEU A 248 -5.52 11.28 -1.82
CA LEU A 248 -6.41 10.31 -2.46
C LEU A 248 -6.88 9.25 -1.46
N MET A 249 -5.94 8.63 -0.74
CA MET A 249 -6.25 7.56 0.22
C MET A 249 -7.08 8.06 1.41
N GLU A 250 -6.75 9.22 1.99
CA GLU A 250 -7.51 9.83 3.09
C GLU A 250 -8.97 10.10 2.68
N ILE A 251 -9.18 10.76 1.52
CA ILE A 251 -10.51 11.08 1.01
C ILE A 251 -11.29 9.82 0.65
N GLN A 252 -10.65 8.82 0.05
CA GLN A 252 -11.31 7.56 -0.26
C GLN A 252 -11.69 6.79 1.01
N ALA A 253 -10.76 6.66 1.99
CA ALA A 253 -11.00 5.97 3.24
C ALA A 253 -12.09 6.62 4.10
N SER A 254 -12.29 7.94 3.98
CA SER A 254 -13.35 8.66 4.70
C SER A 254 -14.75 8.08 4.48
N ARG A 255 -14.95 7.43 3.33
CA ARG A 255 -16.23 6.86 2.92
C ARG A 255 -16.47 5.42 3.39
N ALA A 256 -15.48 4.78 4.03
CA ALA A 256 -15.50 3.36 4.33
C ALA A 256 -16.81 2.90 5.01
N ARG A 257 -17.30 3.66 6.00
CA ARG A 257 -18.56 3.36 6.72
C ARG A 257 -19.80 3.46 5.85
N ALA A 258 -19.81 4.41 4.89
CA ALA A 258 -20.95 4.65 4.01
C ALA A 258 -20.99 3.71 2.80
N ARG A 259 -19.95 2.93 2.57
CA ARG A 259 -19.81 2.05 1.41
C ARG A 259 -20.45 0.68 1.61
N VAL A 260 -20.75 0.31 2.85
CA VAL A 260 -21.26 -1.03 3.20
C VAL A 260 -22.61 -0.87 3.90
N GLY A 261 -23.62 -1.54 3.40
CA GLY A 261 -24.93 -1.58 3.99
C GLY A 261 -25.02 -2.54 5.17
N PRO A 262 -26.19 -2.59 5.87
CA PRO A 262 -26.37 -3.39 7.07
C PRO A 262 -26.15 -4.90 6.89
N LYS A 263 -26.32 -5.41 5.66
CA LYS A 263 -26.11 -6.82 5.31
C LYS A 263 -24.74 -7.09 4.66
N GLY A 264 -23.85 -6.10 4.67
CA GLY A 264 -22.55 -6.16 4.01
C GLY A 264 -22.59 -5.93 2.50
N GLU A 265 -23.71 -5.47 1.95
CA GLU A 265 -23.89 -5.14 0.54
C GLU A 265 -23.16 -3.85 0.17
N PRO A 266 -22.57 -3.76 -1.04
CA PRO A 266 -21.94 -2.55 -1.54
C PRO A 266 -22.95 -1.43 -1.77
N ILE A 267 -22.66 -0.22 -1.27
CA ILE A 267 -23.45 1.00 -1.56
C ILE A 267 -22.68 1.85 -2.57
N LEU A 268 -23.31 2.14 -3.71
CA LEU A 268 -22.71 2.95 -4.76
C LEU A 268 -22.51 4.40 -4.31
N LEU A 269 -21.50 5.07 -4.88
CA LEU A 269 -21.07 6.41 -4.44
C LEU A 269 -22.21 7.45 -4.37
N LEU A 270 -23.12 7.43 -5.33
CA LEU A 270 -24.23 8.39 -5.39
C LEU A 270 -25.32 8.12 -4.34
N ASP A 271 -25.41 6.86 -3.87
CA ASP A 271 -26.40 6.40 -2.89
C ASP A 271 -25.86 6.44 -1.45
N GLN A 272 -24.57 6.78 -1.27
CA GLN A 272 -23.94 6.84 0.05
C GLN A 272 -24.49 7.98 0.89
N ASN A 273 -24.78 7.67 2.16
CA ASN A 273 -25.09 8.70 3.16
C ASN A 273 -23.81 9.46 3.56
N ARG A 274 -23.66 10.69 3.04
CA ARG A 274 -22.47 11.53 3.30
C ARG A 274 -22.32 11.96 4.76
N ALA A 275 -23.36 11.91 5.57
CA ALA A 275 -23.27 12.14 7.02
C ALA A 275 -22.43 11.05 7.76
N GLN A 276 -22.23 9.89 7.13
CA GLN A 276 -21.38 8.81 7.66
C GLN A 276 -19.91 8.93 7.20
N TRP A 277 -19.59 9.90 6.34
CA TRP A 277 -18.21 10.13 5.91
C TRP A 277 -17.39 10.72 7.06
N ASP A 278 -16.15 10.25 7.18
CA ASP A 278 -15.22 10.73 8.21
C ASP A 278 -14.63 12.10 7.81
N TRP A 279 -15.15 13.16 8.43
CA TRP A 279 -14.75 14.55 8.16
C TRP A 279 -13.29 14.85 8.57
N LEU A 280 -12.72 14.11 9.53
CA LEU A 280 -11.33 14.26 9.88
C LEU A 280 -10.43 13.77 8.74
N LEU A 281 -10.74 12.61 8.16
CA LEU A 281 -10.01 12.09 7.00
C LEU A 281 -10.19 13.00 5.77
N ILE A 282 -11.41 13.53 5.53
CA ILE A 282 -11.63 14.51 4.45
C ILE A 282 -10.76 15.74 4.65
N SER A 283 -10.76 16.32 5.84
CA SER A 283 -9.97 17.52 6.15
C SER A 283 -8.47 17.27 5.94
N ARG A 284 -7.94 16.16 6.45
CA ARG A 284 -6.53 15.77 6.23
C ARG A 284 -6.21 15.59 4.75
N GLY A 285 -7.07 14.90 4.02
CA GLY A 285 -6.90 14.70 2.59
C GLY A 285 -6.90 16.00 1.80
N LEU A 286 -7.78 16.96 2.14
CA LEU A 286 -7.81 18.27 1.50
C LEU A 286 -6.56 19.12 1.81
N VAL A 287 -6.02 19.03 3.04
CA VAL A 287 -4.75 19.67 3.40
C VAL A 287 -3.58 19.06 2.60
N ALA A 288 -3.52 17.74 2.49
CA ALA A 288 -2.51 17.07 1.69
C ALA A 288 -2.61 17.42 0.19
N LEU A 289 -3.85 17.51 -0.35
CA LEU A 289 -4.08 17.94 -1.73
C LEU A 289 -3.61 19.38 -1.98
N ASN A 290 -3.90 20.29 -1.07
CA ASN A 290 -3.42 21.68 -1.16
C ASN A 290 -1.88 21.70 -1.14
N ARG A 291 -1.25 20.88 -0.29
CA ARG A 291 0.19 20.78 -0.26
C ARG A 291 0.78 20.26 -1.58
N ALA A 292 0.17 19.24 -2.18
CA ALA A 292 0.56 18.75 -3.51
C ALA A 292 0.46 19.87 -4.57
N GLN A 293 -0.60 20.67 -4.50
CA GLN A 293 -0.82 21.80 -5.43
C GLN A 293 0.24 22.91 -5.28
N GLU A 294 0.61 23.26 -4.04
CA GLU A 294 1.66 24.25 -3.75
C GLU A 294 3.03 23.82 -4.27
N LEU A 295 3.36 22.52 -4.15
CA LEU A 295 4.66 21.98 -4.50
C LEU A 295 4.90 21.81 -6.01
N GLY A 296 3.88 21.52 -6.79
CA GLY A 296 4.10 21.23 -8.21
C GLY A 296 2.83 21.35 -9.07
N GLY A 297 1.71 21.71 -8.48
CA GLY A 297 0.41 21.69 -9.14
C GLY A 297 -0.14 20.26 -9.28
N LEU A 298 -1.34 20.16 -9.81
CA LEU A 298 -2.02 18.88 -10.06
C LEU A 298 -1.49 18.28 -11.38
N ARG A 299 -0.26 17.78 -11.39
CA ARG A 299 0.40 17.28 -12.61
C ARG A 299 0.54 15.77 -12.66
N GLY A 300 0.61 15.10 -11.54
CA GLY A 300 0.76 13.67 -11.48
C GLY A 300 -0.57 12.92 -11.30
N PRO A 301 -0.58 11.61 -11.53
CA PRO A 301 -1.80 10.82 -11.53
C PRO A 301 -2.50 10.75 -10.18
N TYR A 302 -1.77 10.73 -9.07
CA TYR A 302 -2.37 10.64 -7.74
C TYR A 302 -2.98 11.97 -7.30
N ALA A 303 -2.29 13.09 -7.57
CA ALA A 303 -2.81 14.42 -7.28
C ALA A 303 -4.09 14.73 -8.08
N LEU A 304 -4.15 14.34 -9.36
CA LEU A 304 -5.36 14.48 -10.20
C LEU A 304 -6.51 13.62 -9.69
N GLN A 305 -6.26 12.33 -9.35
CA GLN A 305 -7.27 11.45 -8.78
C GLN A 305 -7.76 11.95 -7.41
N ALA A 306 -6.86 12.51 -6.58
CA ALA A 306 -7.23 13.15 -5.32
C ALA A 306 -8.12 14.38 -5.54
N ALA A 307 -7.84 15.20 -6.55
CA ALA A 307 -8.68 16.34 -6.91
C ALA A 307 -10.08 15.91 -7.36
N ILE A 308 -10.19 14.81 -8.14
CA ILE A 308 -11.47 14.21 -8.50
C ILE A 308 -12.24 13.76 -7.25
N ALA A 309 -11.55 13.02 -6.35
CA ALA A 309 -12.15 12.58 -5.08
C ALA A 309 -12.59 13.77 -4.21
N ALA A 310 -11.82 14.86 -4.21
CA ALA A 310 -12.15 16.10 -3.48
C ALA A 310 -13.40 16.79 -4.01
N CYS A 311 -13.72 16.70 -5.31
CA CYS A 311 -14.99 17.23 -5.85
C CYS A 311 -16.19 16.54 -5.20
N HIS A 312 -16.12 15.24 -4.92
CA HIS A 312 -17.16 14.53 -4.21
C HIS A 312 -17.19 14.88 -2.72
N ALA A 313 -16.02 15.02 -2.10
CA ALA A 313 -15.91 15.27 -0.66
C ALA A 313 -16.34 16.68 -0.25
N ARG A 314 -16.21 17.66 -1.14
CA ARG A 314 -16.64 19.06 -0.91
C ARG A 314 -18.14 19.27 -1.06
N ALA A 315 -18.83 18.42 -1.81
CA ALA A 315 -20.26 18.51 -2.00
C ALA A 315 -21.02 17.91 -0.81
N HIS A 316 -22.00 18.60 -0.25
CA HIS A 316 -22.81 18.11 0.86
C HIS A 316 -23.78 17.00 0.42
N THR A 317 -24.27 17.08 -0.80
CA THR A 317 -25.17 16.08 -1.41
C THR A 317 -24.59 15.56 -2.72
N ALA A 318 -25.07 14.43 -3.20
CA ALA A 318 -24.65 13.86 -4.49
C ALA A 318 -24.96 14.81 -5.66
N GLY A 319 -26.10 15.55 -5.57
CA GLY A 319 -26.53 16.49 -6.60
C GLY A 319 -25.65 17.75 -6.70
N GLU A 320 -24.96 18.14 -5.62
CA GLU A 320 -24.06 19.30 -5.60
C GLU A 320 -22.65 19.00 -6.12
N THR A 321 -22.38 17.74 -6.48
CA THR A 321 -21.08 17.35 -7.02
C THR A 321 -20.79 18.06 -8.35
N ASN A 322 -19.64 18.74 -8.44
CA ASN A 322 -19.25 19.46 -9.66
C ASN A 322 -18.71 18.50 -10.73
N TRP A 323 -19.63 17.91 -11.48
CA TRP A 323 -19.30 16.92 -12.52
C TRP A 323 -18.54 17.52 -13.70
N SER A 324 -18.78 18.78 -14.05
CA SER A 324 -18.02 19.45 -15.12
C SER A 324 -16.53 19.58 -14.74
N GLN A 325 -16.24 19.88 -13.47
CA GLN A 325 -14.87 19.89 -12.97
C GLN A 325 -14.25 18.49 -12.97
N ILE A 326 -15.02 17.46 -12.60
CA ILE A 326 -14.56 16.07 -12.62
C ILE A 326 -14.19 15.64 -14.05
N VAL A 327 -15.03 15.98 -15.05
CA VAL A 327 -14.72 15.70 -16.48
C VAL A 327 -13.41 16.36 -16.88
N ALA A 328 -13.24 17.65 -16.58
CA ALA A 328 -12.00 18.38 -16.92
C ALA A 328 -10.74 17.77 -16.25
N LEU A 329 -10.87 17.29 -15.01
CA LEU A 329 -9.77 16.60 -14.31
C LEU A 329 -9.46 15.24 -14.95
N TYR A 330 -10.48 14.50 -15.39
CA TYR A 330 -10.29 13.24 -16.13
C TYR A 330 -9.67 13.48 -17.51
N ASP A 331 -10.05 14.54 -18.22
CA ASP A 331 -9.41 14.93 -19.51
C ASP A 331 -7.91 15.17 -19.32
N GLU A 332 -7.53 15.88 -18.24
CA GLU A 332 -6.13 16.10 -17.91
C GLU A 332 -5.42 14.80 -17.51
N LEU A 333 -6.07 13.94 -16.73
CA LEU A 333 -5.52 12.64 -16.31
C LEU A 333 -5.31 11.72 -17.53
N ALA A 334 -6.30 11.60 -18.42
CA ALA A 334 -6.22 10.81 -19.64
C ALA A 334 -5.10 11.27 -20.58
N ARG A 335 -4.92 12.60 -20.70
CA ARG A 335 -3.88 13.20 -21.52
C ARG A 335 -2.48 12.87 -20.96
N ARG A 336 -2.28 12.83 -19.64
CA ARG A 336 -0.98 12.58 -18.98
C ARG A 336 -0.67 11.12 -18.78
N THR A 337 -1.68 10.34 -18.45
CA THR A 337 -1.57 8.91 -18.15
C THR A 337 -2.64 8.15 -18.93
N PRO A 338 -2.46 7.98 -20.25
CA PRO A 338 -3.39 7.25 -21.09
C PRO A 338 -3.61 5.84 -20.53
N SER A 339 -4.86 5.50 -20.24
CA SER A 339 -5.24 4.19 -19.71
C SER A 339 -6.72 3.91 -20.03
N PRO A 340 -7.05 2.70 -20.53
CA PRO A 340 -8.45 2.32 -20.76
C PRO A 340 -9.33 2.41 -19.50
N ILE A 341 -8.75 2.20 -18.31
CA ILE A 341 -9.44 2.35 -17.03
C ILE A 341 -9.76 3.84 -16.76
N VAL A 342 -8.82 4.73 -17.04
CA VAL A 342 -9.04 6.18 -16.90
C VAL A 342 -10.14 6.63 -17.86
N GLU A 343 -10.12 6.16 -19.12
CA GLU A 343 -11.15 6.45 -20.12
C GLU A 343 -12.53 5.93 -19.70
N LEU A 344 -12.62 4.73 -19.12
CA LEU A 344 -13.88 4.20 -18.60
C LEU A 344 -14.43 5.06 -17.46
N ASN A 345 -13.58 5.48 -16.52
CA ASN A 345 -13.97 6.36 -15.43
C ASN A 345 -14.37 7.77 -15.92
N ARG A 346 -13.66 8.27 -16.94
CA ARG A 346 -14.02 9.53 -17.63
C ARG A 346 -15.40 9.43 -18.27
N ALA A 347 -15.68 8.31 -18.96
CA ALA A 347 -16.99 8.07 -19.57
C ALA A 347 -18.14 8.10 -18.54
N VAL A 348 -17.93 7.52 -17.34
CA VAL A 348 -18.89 7.60 -16.22
C VAL A 348 -19.16 9.06 -15.85
N ALA A 349 -18.12 9.88 -15.69
CA ALA A 349 -18.26 11.29 -15.35
C ALA A 349 -19.00 12.07 -16.44
N VAL A 350 -18.68 11.84 -17.72
CA VAL A 350 -19.38 12.39 -18.89
C VAL A 350 -20.86 12.00 -18.88
N GLY A 351 -21.18 10.75 -18.52
CA GLY A 351 -22.54 10.27 -18.45
C GLY A 351 -23.43 10.99 -17.44
N VAL A 352 -22.83 11.47 -16.34
CA VAL A 352 -23.56 12.27 -15.35
C VAL A 352 -23.62 13.73 -15.77
N ALA A 353 -22.56 14.29 -16.37
CA ALA A 353 -22.49 15.67 -16.78
C ALA A 353 -23.31 15.98 -18.06
N ASN A 354 -23.23 15.08 -19.05
CA ASN A 354 -23.69 15.32 -20.42
C ASN A 354 -24.80 14.34 -20.87
N GLY A 355 -25.19 13.41 -20.02
CA GLY A 355 -26.23 12.43 -20.30
C GLY A 355 -25.73 11.04 -20.69
N PRO A 356 -26.57 10.00 -20.54
CA PRO A 356 -26.18 8.61 -20.66
C PRO A 356 -25.76 8.21 -22.08
N GLN A 357 -26.31 8.84 -23.13
CA GLN A 357 -25.94 8.50 -24.51
C GLN A 357 -24.50 8.90 -24.83
N ALA A 358 -24.06 10.10 -24.44
CA ALA A 358 -22.69 10.56 -24.66
C ALA A 358 -21.66 9.64 -23.96
N SER A 359 -22.01 9.09 -22.80
CA SER A 359 -21.18 8.12 -22.09
C SER A 359 -21.19 6.75 -22.78
N LEU A 360 -22.35 6.29 -23.27
CA LEU A 360 -22.46 4.99 -23.93
C LEU A 360 -21.58 4.93 -25.18
N ASP A 361 -21.54 6.01 -25.98
CA ASP A 361 -20.69 6.10 -27.17
C ASP A 361 -19.20 5.94 -26.82
N LEU A 362 -18.75 6.54 -25.69
CA LEU A 362 -17.38 6.37 -25.20
C LEU A 362 -17.12 4.95 -24.69
N VAL A 363 -18.05 4.34 -23.96
CA VAL A 363 -17.93 2.99 -23.42
C VAL A 363 -17.93 1.95 -24.56
N ASP A 364 -18.78 2.14 -25.59
CA ASP A 364 -18.83 1.26 -26.75
C ASP A 364 -17.50 1.26 -27.53
N ALA A 365 -16.81 2.41 -27.60
CA ALA A 365 -15.46 2.49 -28.17
C ALA A 365 -14.41 1.67 -27.39
N LEU A 366 -14.64 1.41 -26.10
CA LEU A 366 -13.73 0.62 -25.25
C LEU A 366 -14.01 -0.88 -25.28
N MET A 367 -15.12 -1.33 -25.93
CA MET A 367 -15.52 -2.75 -25.93
C MET A 367 -14.50 -3.68 -26.60
N GLY A 368 -13.69 -3.15 -27.52
CA GLY A 368 -12.63 -3.89 -28.21
C GLY A 368 -11.25 -3.86 -27.50
N GLU A 369 -11.14 -3.19 -26.36
CA GLU A 369 -9.87 -2.97 -25.68
C GLU A 369 -9.41 -4.24 -24.94
N PRO A 370 -8.28 -4.86 -25.33
CA PRO A 370 -7.84 -6.13 -24.72
C PRO A 370 -7.60 -6.03 -23.20
N ALA A 371 -7.14 -4.88 -22.72
CA ALA A 371 -6.89 -4.63 -21.30
C ALA A 371 -8.18 -4.66 -20.45
N LEU A 372 -9.35 -4.43 -21.06
CA LEU A 372 -10.65 -4.42 -20.40
C LEU A 372 -11.47 -5.71 -20.64
N ALA A 373 -10.97 -6.68 -21.40
CA ALA A 373 -11.70 -7.88 -21.79
C ALA A 373 -12.26 -8.66 -20.58
N ASN A 374 -11.49 -8.74 -19.49
CA ASN A 374 -11.87 -9.41 -18.23
C ASN A 374 -12.19 -8.42 -17.10
N TYR A 375 -12.36 -7.13 -17.40
CA TYR A 375 -12.62 -6.11 -16.41
C TYR A 375 -14.13 -5.92 -16.21
N TYR A 376 -14.67 -6.51 -15.13
CA TYR A 376 -16.11 -6.57 -14.87
C TYR A 376 -16.81 -5.20 -14.80
N LEU A 377 -16.07 -4.11 -14.49
CA LEU A 377 -16.64 -2.77 -14.45
C LEU A 377 -17.03 -2.26 -15.83
N LEU A 378 -16.38 -2.70 -16.92
CA LEU A 378 -16.78 -2.28 -18.26
C LEU A 378 -18.22 -2.68 -18.59
N PRO A 379 -18.62 -3.98 -18.53
CA PRO A 379 -20.01 -4.35 -18.73
C PRO A 379 -20.95 -3.82 -17.63
N SER A 380 -20.49 -3.66 -16.39
CA SER A 380 -21.29 -3.04 -15.32
C SER A 380 -21.69 -1.60 -15.64
N VAL A 381 -20.73 -0.78 -16.07
CA VAL A 381 -20.98 0.62 -16.48
C VAL A 381 -21.88 0.67 -17.72
N ARG A 382 -21.62 -0.18 -18.72
CA ARG A 382 -22.46 -0.27 -19.94
C ARG A 382 -23.89 -0.62 -19.58
N GLY A 383 -24.09 -1.60 -18.70
CA GLY A 383 -25.42 -2.01 -18.21
C GLY A 383 -26.17 -0.85 -17.52
N ASP A 384 -25.48 -0.03 -16.72
CA ASP A 384 -26.07 1.15 -16.09
C ASP A 384 -26.55 2.20 -17.11
N LEU A 385 -25.76 2.45 -18.13
CA LEU A 385 -26.08 3.39 -19.19
C LEU A 385 -27.25 2.91 -20.03
N LEU A 386 -27.26 1.63 -20.41
CA LEU A 386 -28.36 1.01 -21.14
C LEU A 386 -29.67 1.04 -20.33
N LYS A 387 -29.61 0.76 -19.02
CA LYS A 387 -30.76 0.90 -18.12
C LYS A 387 -31.32 2.32 -18.12
N LYS A 388 -30.45 3.34 -18.00
CA LYS A 388 -30.87 4.77 -18.04
C LYS A 388 -31.49 5.18 -19.38
N LEU A 389 -31.14 4.48 -20.46
CA LEU A 389 -31.69 4.69 -21.81
C LEU A 389 -32.93 3.84 -22.09
N GLY A 390 -33.41 3.05 -21.12
CA GLY A 390 -34.58 2.18 -21.29
C GLY A 390 -34.32 0.88 -22.10
N ARG A 391 -33.05 0.56 -22.38
CA ARG A 391 -32.61 -0.64 -23.10
C ARG A 391 -32.44 -1.82 -22.14
N PHE A 392 -33.53 -2.27 -21.51
CA PHE A 392 -33.50 -3.17 -20.35
C PHE A 392 -32.93 -4.54 -20.63
N GLU A 393 -33.26 -5.16 -21.78
CA GLU A 393 -32.76 -6.50 -22.16
C GLU A 393 -31.24 -6.53 -22.33
N GLU A 394 -30.71 -5.46 -22.97
CA GLU A 394 -29.29 -5.31 -23.16
C GLU A 394 -28.58 -5.03 -21.81
N ALA A 395 -29.17 -4.18 -20.96
CA ALA A 395 -28.66 -3.91 -19.63
C ALA A 395 -28.59 -5.17 -18.77
N ARG A 396 -29.62 -6.02 -18.83
CA ARG A 396 -29.65 -7.32 -18.13
C ARG A 396 -28.52 -8.23 -18.58
N SER A 397 -28.29 -8.34 -19.88
CA SER A 397 -27.19 -9.12 -20.45
C SER A 397 -25.83 -8.64 -19.98
N GLU A 398 -25.60 -7.31 -19.94
CA GLU A 398 -24.34 -6.71 -19.48
C GLU A 398 -24.11 -6.92 -17.97
N PHE A 399 -25.13 -6.80 -17.12
CA PHE A 399 -24.99 -7.11 -15.70
C PHE A 399 -24.70 -8.59 -15.45
N ALA A 400 -25.33 -9.50 -16.18
CA ALA A 400 -25.04 -10.93 -16.09
C ALA A 400 -23.59 -11.24 -16.52
N ARG A 401 -23.10 -10.60 -17.59
CA ARG A 401 -21.72 -10.66 -18.03
C ARG A 401 -20.76 -10.13 -16.97
N ALA A 402 -21.04 -8.96 -16.38
CA ALA A 402 -20.24 -8.39 -15.30
C ALA A 402 -20.14 -9.34 -14.10
N ALA A 403 -21.28 -9.96 -13.71
CA ALA A 403 -21.33 -10.92 -12.62
C ALA A 403 -20.47 -12.18 -12.88
N SER A 404 -20.31 -12.60 -14.14
CA SER A 404 -19.44 -13.73 -14.49
C SER A 404 -17.95 -13.41 -14.45
N LEU A 405 -17.57 -12.13 -14.52
CA LEU A 405 -16.18 -11.68 -14.56
C LEU A 405 -15.62 -11.34 -13.17
N THR A 406 -16.46 -11.02 -12.17
CA THR A 406 -15.97 -10.71 -10.83
C THR A 406 -15.72 -11.95 -9.98
N ASN A 407 -14.62 -11.95 -9.24
CA ASN A 407 -14.30 -12.98 -8.25
C ASN A 407 -14.77 -12.61 -6.82
N ASN A 408 -15.34 -11.42 -6.63
CA ASN A 408 -15.88 -10.99 -5.34
C ASN A 408 -17.34 -11.39 -5.22
N ALA A 409 -17.71 -12.11 -4.16
CA ALA A 409 -19.06 -12.65 -3.97
C ALA A 409 -20.12 -11.55 -3.78
N ARG A 410 -19.78 -10.44 -3.08
CA ARG A 410 -20.71 -9.33 -2.84
C ARG A 410 -21.01 -8.54 -4.10
N GLU A 411 -19.98 -8.27 -4.91
CA GLU A 411 -20.15 -7.63 -6.22
C GLU A 411 -20.99 -8.48 -7.16
N ARG A 412 -20.72 -9.79 -7.20
CA ARG A 412 -21.50 -10.74 -8.02
C ARG A 412 -22.96 -10.73 -7.60
N ALA A 413 -23.26 -10.78 -6.30
CA ALA A 413 -24.63 -10.75 -5.79
C ALA A 413 -25.35 -9.46 -6.20
N LEU A 414 -24.71 -8.29 -6.02
CA LEU A 414 -25.24 -7.00 -6.44
C LEU A 414 -25.55 -6.95 -7.95
N LEU A 415 -24.63 -7.44 -8.78
CA LEU A 415 -24.81 -7.44 -10.26
C LEU A 415 -25.95 -8.37 -10.71
N LEU A 416 -26.09 -9.54 -10.08
CA LEU A 416 -27.20 -10.47 -10.36
C LEU A 416 -28.56 -9.89 -9.89
N GLU A 417 -28.61 -9.22 -8.75
CA GLU A 417 -29.80 -8.49 -8.28
C GLU A 417 -30.20 -7.41 -9.28
N ARG A 418 -29.24 -6.63 -9.77
CA ARG A 418 -29.48 -5.58 -10.76
C ARG A 418 -29.97 -6.18 -12.09
N ALA A 419 -29.45 -7.31 -12.52
CA ALA A 419 -29.91 -8.02 -13.72
C ALA A 419 -31.36 -8.52 -13.55
N SER A 420 -31.69 -9.12 -12.40
CA SER A 420 -33.01 -9.63 -12.10
C SER A 420 -34.09 -8.54 -11.97
N SER A 421 -33.73 -7.39 -11.44
CA SER A 421 -34.66 -6.24 -11.28
C SER A 421 -35.12 -5.61 -12.59
N LEU A 422 -34.54 -5.99 -13.74
CA LEU A 422 -34.92 -5.48 -15.08
C LEU A 422 -35.84 -6.43 -15.87
N GLY A 423 -36.26 -7.55 -15.28
CA GLY A 423 -37.07 -8.58 -15.92
C GLY A 423 -38.53 -8.59 -15.50
N GLY A 424 -39.05 -7.48 -14.88
CA GLY A 424 -40.43 -7.34 -14.46
C GLY A 424 -41.24 -6.44 -15.39
#